data_7bf00ae597f99759690ef9dd58b885c1
#
_entry.id   7bf00ae597f99759690ef9dd58b885c1
#
_cell.length_a   1.000
_cell.length_b   1.000
_cell.length_c   1.000
_cell.angle_alpha   90.00
_cell.angle_beta   90.00
_cell.angle_gamma   90.00
#
_symmetry.space_group_name_H-M   'P 1'
#
loop_
_entity.id
_entity.type
_entity.pdbx_description
1 polymer ?
#
loop_
_entity_poly.entity_id
_entity_poly.type
_entity_poly.pdbx_seq_one_letter_code
_entity_poly.pdbx_strand_id
1 'polypeptide(L)'
;MTYDTLLTEKFNKMTYGFVGLGLIGSSIAKAFRRAYKDCRIIAFNRSEHARMLALQDKVADYATDSIDEHFGECDYIFLCTPVEYNEYYLRELKSIIKPSCI
;
A
#
# COMPACT_ATOMS: atom_id res chain seq x y z
N MET A 1 -1.08 -23.96 -17.33
CA MET A 1 -1.18 -22.68 -16.62
C MET A 1 -1.44 -21.56 -17.62
N THR A 2 -2.47 -20.77 -17.40
CA THR A 2 -2.83 -19.67 -18.30
C THR A 2 -2.01 -18.42 -17.95
N TYR A 3 -2.01 -17.44 -18.89
CA TYR A 3 -1.37 -16.14 -18.67
C TYR A 3 -1.96 -15.43 -17.43
N ASP A 4 -3.30 -15.50 -17.27
CA ASP A 4 -3.98 -14.89 -16.12
C ASP A 4 -3.56 -15.52 -14.80
N THR A 5 -3.36 -16.84 -14.77
CA THR A 5 -2.90 -17.53 -13.57
C THR A 5 -1.49 -17.10 -13.18
N LEU A 6 -0.61 -16.94 -14.17
CA LEU A 6 0.77 -16.49 -13.94
C LEU A 6 0.79 -15.06 -13.38
N LEU A 7 -0.04 -14.18 -13.93
CA LEU A 7 -0.15 -12.79 -13.44
C LEU A 7 -0.67 -12.75 -12.01
N THR A 8 -1.69 -13.56 -11.70
CA THR A 8 -2.26 -13.61 -10.36
C THR A 8 -1.22 -14.07 -9.34
N GLU A 9 -0.45 -15.10 -9.66
CA GLU A 9 0.63 -15.58 -8.80
C GLU A 9 1.69 -14.50 -8.56
N LYS A 10 2.06 -13.79 -9.62
CA LYS A 10 3.04 -12.71 -9.50
C LYS A 10 2.55 -11.61 -8.57
N PHE A 11 1.32 -11.15 -8.75
CA PHE A 11 0.76 -10.06 -7.94
C PHE A 11 0.44 -10.49 -6.50
N ASN A 12 0.18 -11.77 -6.27
CA ASN A 12 0.03 -12.30 -4.91
C ASN A 12 1.31 -12.18 -4.08
N LYS A 13 2.47 -12.22 -4.73
CA LYS A 13 3.76 -12.16 -4.04
C LYS A 13 4.30 -10.74 -3.89
N MET A 14 3.56 -9.75 -4.36
CA MET A 14 4.00 -8.36 -4.32
C MET A 14 3.61 -7.66 -3.03
N THR A 15 4.32 -6.59 -2.75
CA THR A 15 4.05 -5.70 -1.64
C THR A 15 3.50 -4.39 -2.18
N TYR A 16 2.35 -3.98 -1.65
CA TYR A 16 1.66 -2.75 -2.05
C TYR A 16 1.68 -1.77 -0.89
N GLY A 17 2.09 -0.53 -1.18
CA GLY A 17 2.08 0.53 -0.19
C GLY A 17 0.97 1.54 -0.47
N PHE A 18 0.33 2.02 0.57
CA PHE A 18 -0.72 3.04 0.47
C PHE A 18 -0.34 4.22 1.35
N VAL A 19 -0.16 5.37 0.73
CA VAL A 19 0.07 6.63 1.44
C VAL A 19 -1.28 7.33 1.52
N GLY A 20 -1.95 7.15 2.65
CA GLY A 20 -3.31 7.62 2.87
C GLY A 20 -4.33 6.53 2.60
N LEU A 21 -5.28 6.39 3.52
CA LEU A 21 -6.30 5.34 3.44
C LEU A 21 -7.70 5.87 3.17
N GLY A 22 -7.95 7.14 3.06
CA GLY A 22 -9.31 7.68 2.85
C GLY A 22 -10.27 6.73 2.10
N LEU A 23 -11.39 7.21 1.63
CA LEU A 23 -12.37 6.34 0.96
C LEU A 23 -11.78 5.62 -0.25
N ILE A 24 -11.03 6.34 -1.10
CA ILE A 24 -10.45 5.77 -2.32
C ILE A 24 -9.34 4.77 -1.98
N GLY A 25 -8.41 5.17 -1.10
CA GLY A 25 -7.30 4.30 -0.71
C GLY A 25 -7.78 3.00 -0.08
N SER A 26 -8.75 3.09 0.83
CA SER A 26 -9.32 1.91 1.46
C SER A 26 -10.02 1.00 0.47
N SER A 27 -10.74 1.56 -0.49
CA SER A 27 -11.42 0.77 -1.52
C SER A 27 -10.44 0.02 -2.40
N ILE A 28 -9.34 0.67 -2.80
CA ILE A 28 -8.29 0.05 -3.60
C ILE A 28 -7.60 -1.07 -2.80
N ALA A 29 -7.25 -0.80 -1.55
CA ALA A 29 -6.58 -1.77 -0.70
C ALA A 29 -7.45 -3.02 -0.49
N LYS A 30 -8.74 -2.84 -0.26
CA LYS A 30 -9.68 -3.95 -0.12
C LYS A 30 -9.80 -4.76 -1.40
N ALA A 31 -9.80 -4.10 -2.55
CA ALA A 31 -9.85 -4.77 -3.84
C ALA A 31 -8.60 -5.64 -4.06
N PHE A 32 -7.42 -5.12 -3.73
CA PHE A 32 -6.17 -5.87 -3.83
C PHE A 32 -6.17 -7.08 -2.89
N ARG A 33 -6.66 -6.89 -1.66
CA ARG A 33 -6.72 -8.00 -0.70
C ARG A 33 -7.65 -9.12 -1.19
N ARG A 34 -8.75 -8.78 -1.84
CA ARG A 34 -9.66 -9.78 -2.41
C ARG A 34 -9.06 -10.50 -3.61
N ALA A 35 -8.40 -9.74 -4.49
CA ALA A 35 -7.83 -10.28 -5.72
C ALA A 35 -6.55 -11.07 -5.44
N TYR A 36 -5.73 -10.61 -4.50
CA TYR A 36 -4.40 -11.18 -4.23
C TYR A 36 -4.27 -11.45 -2.73
N LYS A 37 -4.83 -12.57 -2.30
CA LYS A 37 -4.96 -12.93 -0.87
C LYS A 37 -3.64 -12.96 -0.11
N ASP A 38 -2.58 -13.34 -0.78
CA ASP A 38 -1.27 -13.51 -0.16
C ASP A 38 -0.35 -12.31 -0.34
N CYS A 39 -0.83 -11.22 -0.94
CA CYS A 39 -0.04 -10.01 -1.08
C CYS A 39 0.17 -9.35 0.28
N ARG A 40 1.21 -8.53 0.36
CA ARG A 40 1.50 -7.74 1.54
C ARG A 40 1.05 -6.31 1.31
N ILE A 41 0.33 -5.76 2.26
CA ILE A 41 -0.15 -4.38 2.18
C ILE A 41 0.40 -3.59 3.35
N ILE A 42 1.11 -2.50 3.04
CA ILE A 42 1.67 -1.55 4.00
C ILE A 42 0.92 -0.24 3.82
N ALA A 43 0.41 0.30 4.92
CA ALA A 43 -0.40 1.51 4.86
C ALA A 43 0.12 2.59 5.80
N PHE A 44 0.14 3.82 5.30
CA PHE A 44 0.34 5.01 6.11
C PHE A 44 -0.98 5.77 6.19
N ASN A 45 -1.34 6.19 7.39
CA ASN A 45 -2.45 7.12 7.58
C ASN A 45 -2.24 7.88 8.88
N ARG A 46 -2.63 9.16 8.89
CA ARG A 46 -2.48 10.01 10.06
C ARG A 46 -3.47 9.67 11.16
N SER A 47 -4.64 9.15 10.79
CA SER A 47 -5.68 8.76 11.73
C SER A 47 -5.38 7.40 12.37
N GLU A 48 -5.27 7.37 13.69
CA GLU A 48 -5.11 6.13 14.43
C GLU A 48 -6.33 5.21 14.19
N HIS A 49 -7.53 5.78 14.18
CA HIS A 49 -8.75 5.02 13.95
C HIS A 49 -8.72 4.30 12.60
N ALA A 50 -8.32 5.00 11.54
CA ALA A 50 -8.22 4.41 10.21
C ALA A 50 -7.16 3.29 10.17
N ARG A 51 -6.01 3.48 10.85
CA ARG A 51 -4.99 2.46 10.93
C ARG A 51 -5.50 1.22 11.65
N MET A 52 -6.19 1.40 12.76
CA MET A 52 -6.75 0.29 13.54
C MET A 52 -7.77 -0.50 12.73
N LEU A 53 -8.66 0.18 12.02
CA LEU A 53 -9.65 -0.48 11.18
C LEU A 53 -8.99 -1.30 10.06
N ALA A 54 -7.96 -0.75 9.43
CA ALA A 54 -7.25 -1.44 8.35
C ALA A 54 -6.60 -2.75 8.84
N LEU A 55 -6.03 -2.72 10.04
CA LEU A 55 -5.44 -3.91 10.65
C LEU A 55 -6.52 -4.91 11.08
N GLN A 56 -7.57 -4.41 11.71
CA GLN A 56 -8.68 -5.22 12.22
C GLN A 56 -9.40 -5.97 11.10
N ASP A 57 -9.63 -5.28 10.00
CA ASP A 57 -10.31 -5.84 8.82
C ASP A 57 -9.37 -6.65 7.93
N LYS A 58 -8.10 -6.81 8.36
CA LYS A 58 -7.07 -7.53 7.62
C LYS A 58 -6.83 -6.97 6.21
N VAL A 59 -7.09 -5.69 6.04
CA VAL A 59 -6.81 -4.98 4.78
C VAL A 59 -5.33 -4.69 4.70
N ALA A 60 -4.72 -4.24 5.80
CA ALA A 60 -3.29 -3.97 5.87
C ALA A 60 -2.60 -4.97 6.79
N ASP A 61 -1.40 -5.38 6.41
CA ASP A 61 -0.53 -6.21 7.24
C ASP A 61 0.29 -5.36 8.20
N TYR A 62 0.57 -4.12 7.81
CA TYR A 62 1.31 -3.15 8.60
C TYR A 62 0.71 -1.78 8.38
N ALA A 63 0.51 -1.02 9.45
CA ALA A 63 -0.03 0.34 9.37
C ALA A 63 0.81 1.27 10.26
N THR A 64 1.12 2.45 9.75
CA THR A 64 2.03 3.38 10.41
C THR A 64 1.53 4.82 10.29
N ASP A 65 2.00 5.69 11.18
CA ASP A 65 1.71 7.12 11.15
C ASP A 65 2.84 7.93 10.52
N SER A 66 3.85 7.27 9.96
CA SER A 66 4.96 7.92 9.29
C SER A 66 5.45 7.09 8.11
N ILE A 67 6.10 7.74 7.15
CA ILE A 67 6.75 7.05 6.04
C ILE A 67 8.05 6.48 6.57
N ASP A 68 8.13 5.16 6.71
CA ASP A 68 9.30 4.49 7.29
C ASP A 68 9.92 3.48 6.31
N GLU A 69 10.91 2.73 6.77
CA GLU A 69 11.67 1.79 5.95
C GLU A 69 10.83 0.65 5.38
N HIS A 70 9.64 0.38 5.92
CA HIS A 70 8.76 -0.65 5.38
C HIS A 70 8.33 -0.33 3.94
N PHE A 71 8.24 0.95 3.60
CA PHE A 71 7.91 1.35 2.24
C PHE A 71 9.03 1.02 1.24
N GLY A 72 10.24 0.75 1.71
CA GLY A 72 11.33 0.27 0.87
C GLY A 72 11.10 -1.12 0.30
N GLU A 73 10.17 -1.87 0.85
CA GLU A 73 9.82 -3.21 0.38
C GLU A 73 8.74 -3.20 -0.71
N CYS A 74 8.13 -2.04 -0.96
CA CYS A 74 6.99 -1.95 -1.86
C CYS A 74 7.36 -2.09 -3.32
N ASP A 75 6.55 -2.85 -4.05
CA ASP A 75 6.63 -2.97 -5.50
C ASP A 75 5.77 -1.89 -6.18
N TYR A 76 4.68 -1.51 -5.55
CA TYR A 76 3.78 -0.44 -6.00
C TYR A 76 3.39 0.41 -4.81
N ILE A 77 3.31 1.72 -5.03
CA ILE A 77 2.86 2.65 -4.00
C ILE A 77 1.75 3.53 -4.59
N PHE A 78 0.64 3.60 -3.86
CA PHE A 78 -0.51 4.43 -4.23
C PHE A 78 -0.54 5.66 -3.33
N LEU A 79 -0.48 6.85 -3.93
CA LEU A 79 -0.61 8.10 -3.20
C LEU A 79 -2.10 8.49 -3.19
N CYS A 80 -2.74 8.31 -2.05
CA CYS A 80 -4.16 8.55 -1.88
C CYS A 80 -4.45 9.72 -0.91
N THR A 81 -3.47 10.60 -0.74
CA THR A 81 -3.60 11.80 0.07
C THR A 81 -4.06 12.97 -0.81
N PRO A 82 -4.56 14.06 -0.19
CA PRO A 82 -4.88 15.27 -0.96
C PRO A 82 -3.68 15.74 -1.79
N VAL A 83 -3.96 16.26 -2.98
CA VAL A 83 -2.92 16.63 -3.96
C VAL A 83 -1.87 17.57 -3.38
N GLU A 84 -2.27 18.50 -2.51
CA GLU A 84 -1.34 19.47 -1.91
C GLU A 84 -0.27 18.81 -1.03
N TYR A 85 -0.48 17.58 -0.56
CA TYR A 85 0.49 16.87 0.26
C TYR A 85 1.32 15.84 -0.52
N ASN A 86 0.96 15.56 -1.76
CA ASN A 86 1.63 14.51 -2.53
C ASN A 86 3.11 14.78 -2.74
N GLU A 87 3.50 16.04 -3.00
CA GLU A 87 4.91 16.39 -3.18
C GLU A 87 5.72 16.11 -1.92
N TYR A 88 5.17 16.42 -0.76
CA TYR A 88 5.82 16.15 0.52
C TYR A 88 6.08 14.65 0.70
N TYR A 89 5.06 13.83 0.46
CA TYR A 89 5.21 12.38 0.62
C TYR A 89 6.11 11.76 -0.44
N LEU A 90 6.10 12.28 -1.66
CA LEU A 90 7.03 11.84 -2.69
C LEU A 90 8.48 12.07 -2.28
N ARG A 91 8.77 13.20 -1.65
CA ARG A 91 10.11 13.50 -1.14
C ARG A 91 10.52 12.53 -0.04
N GLU A 92 9.61 12.24 0.88
CA GLU A 92 9.86 11.28 1.94
C GLU A 92 10.15 9.88 1.38
N LEU A 93 9.41 9.47 0.37
CA LEU A 93 9.56 8.16 -0.25
C LEU A 93 10.83 8.04 -1.09
N LYS A 94 11.29 9.12 -1.69
CA LYS A 94 12.38 9.12 -2.66
C LYS A 94 13.64 8.43 -2.16
N SER A 95 13.99 8.61 -0.89
CA SER A 95 15.18 8.03 -0.29
C SER A 95 14.97 6.61 0.24
N ILE A 96 13.73 6.15 0.26
CA ILE A 96 13.34 4.88 0.89
C ILE A 96 13.00 3.81 -0.16
N ILE A 97 12.29 4.19 -1.22
CA ILE A 97 11.79 3.23 -2.21
C ILE A 97 12.92 2.58 -3.01
N LYS A 98 12.70 1.32 -3.37
CA LYS A 98 13.63 0.60 -4.24
C LYS A 98 13.49 1.07 -5.68
N PRO A 99 14.55 0.96 -6.51
CA PRO A 99 14.53 1.45 -7.91
C PRO A 99 13.42 0.86 -8.78
N SER A 100 12.97 -0.36 -8.49
CA SER A 100 11.92 -1.03 -9.27
C SER A 100 10.51 -0.68 -8.81
N CYS A 101 10.35 0.15 -7.77
CA CYS A 101 9.03 0.52 -7.26
C CYS A 101 8.28 1.42 -8.24
N ILE A 102 7.00 1.16 -8.40
CA ILE A 102 6.10 1.93 -9.27
C ILE A 102 5.11 2.73 -8.44
#